data_11786375f9e77050268c19fc3d4f3728
#
_entry.id   11786375f9e77050268c19fc3d4f3728
#
_cell.length_a   1.000
_cell.length_b   1.000
_cell.length_c   1.000
_cell.angle_alpha   90.00
_cell.angle_beta   90.00
_cell.angle_gamma   90.00
#
_symmetry.space_group_name_H-M   'P 1'
#
loop_
_entity.id
_entity.type
_entity.pdbx_description
1 polymer ?
#
loop_
_entity_poly.entity_id
_entity_poly.type
_entity_poly.pdbx_seq_one_letter_code
_entity_poly.pdbx_strand_id
1 'polypeptide(L)'
;KLRRVEEDQTGEPDVTMDAELEVEIRQDEDDESSKPKLDKVSANVTVLPLFSIEKKRVVIDDEETLIEDKKKMGSMIMIEDISGEKRARATMARYMDPGVADQLMAGGEDVLGGRSVNATVLFSDIRSFTTMTEELGAQGTVSFLNEYFTIMVECIQKEGGMLDKFIGDAIMAAFGVPIPHDDDEDRGVRTAIAMLTGMFEWNKGREAKGKKPVDMGIGLNTGLVVTGNIGSPKRMDYTMIGDGVNLGARLESACKQYFARILISENTFRKLKGDYLIREIDKVVVKGKTEAVGVYEVLDCYDEEKFPNMEKVMKCFNDGLNNYREARWDMATDAFKEALNLNPGDKLSNMYIERCDYLKQNPPEGEGEWDGVWVMKSK
;
A
#
# COMPACT_ATOMS: atom_id res chain seq x y z
N LYS A 1 -3.98 -22.49 -34.49
CA LYS A 1 -2.63 -21.89 -34.48
C LYS A 1 -1.67 -22.63 -35.42
N LEU A 2 -1.54 -23.98 -35.33
CA LEU A 2 -0.77 -24.78 -36.29
C LEU A 2 -1.14 -24.45 -37.74
N ARG A 3 -2.45 -24.41 -38.09
CA ARG A 3 -2.90 -24.05 -39.43
C ARG A 3 -2.45 -22.65 -39.84
N ARG A 4 -2.46 -21.68 -38.93
CA ARG A 4 -2.04 -20.30 -39.22
C ARG A 4 -0.55 -20.21 -39.53
N VAL A 5 0.29 -20.95 -38.79
CA VAL A 5 1.74 -21.04 -39.07
C VAL A 5 2.02 -21.84 -40.33
N GLU A 6 1.18 -22.86 -40.66
CA GLU A 6 1.29 -23.61 -41.89
C GLU A 6 0.93 -22.80 -43.14
N GLU A 7 0.01 -21.85 -43.03
CA GLU A 7 -0.42 -20.95 -44.10
C GLU A 7 0.44 -19.71 -44.24
N ASP A 8 1.19 -19.33 -43.19
CA ASP A 8 2.03 -18.15 -43.16
C ASP A 8 3.38 -18.39 -43.85
N GLN A 9 3.68 -17.54 -44.83
CA GLN A 9 4.95 -17.56 -45.60
C GLN A 9 6.01 -16.62 -44.98
N THR A 10 5.66 -15.82 -43.97
CA THR A 10 6.58 -14.82 -43.38
C THR A 10 7.69 -15.47 -42.54
N GLY A 11 7.48 -16.65 -42.01
CA GLY A 11 8.45 -17.36 -41.18
C GLY A 11 8.48 -16.88 -39.74
N GLU A 12 7.51 -16.06 -39.31
CA GLU A 12 7.42 -15.61 -37.94
C GLU A 12 6.86 -16.68 -36.99
N PRO A 13 7.37 -16.78 -35.74
CA PRO A 13 6.85 -17.70 -34.75
C PRO A 13 5.46 -17.27 -34.24
N ASP A 14 4.55 -18.21 -34.01
CA ASP A 14 3.33 -17.98 -33.24
C ASP A 14 3.57 -18.38 -31.78
N VAL A 15 3.61 -17.40 -30.90
CA VAL A 15 3.87 -17.60 -29.46
C VAL A 15 2.57 -17.49 -28.67
N THR A 16 2.32 -18.45 -27.79
CA THR A 16 1.25 -18.38 -26.80
C THR A 16 1.86 -18.49 -25.44
N MET A 17 1.82 -17.39 -24.71
CA MET A 17 2.27 -17.37 -23.32
C MET A 17 1.13 -17.88 -22.41
N ASP A 18 1.49 -18.60 -21.38
CA ASP A 18 0.58 -19.00 -20.31
C ASP A 18 -0.68 -19.77 -20.76
N ALA A 19 -0.47 -20.76 -21.64
CA ALA A 19 -1.54 -21.65 -22.06
C ALA A 19 -1.81 -22.72 -20.99
N GLU A 20 -3.10 -22.98 -20.70
CA GLU A 20 -3.50 -24.12 -19.89
C GLU A 20 -3.63 -25.35 -20.80
N LEU A 21 -2.80 -26.35 -20.59
CA LEU A 21 -2.80 -27.60 -21.34
C LEU A 21 -3.31 -28.73 -20.46
N GLU A 22 -4.18 -29.58 -20.99
CA GLU A 22 -4.54 -30.87 -20.38
C GLU A 22 -3.60 -31.93 -20.90
N VAL A 23 -2.82 -32.56 -20.00
CA VAL A 23 -1.83 -33.57 -20.33
C VAL A 23 -2.25 -34.88 -19.69
N GLU A 24 -2.25 -35.96 -20.49
CA GLU A 24 -2.44 -37.31 -19.96
C GLU A 24 -1.14 -37.83 -19.35
N ILE A 25 -1.13 -38.03 -18.03
CA ILE A 25 0.00 -38.63 -17.32
C ILE A 25 -0.32 -40.10 -17.09
N ARG A 26 0.49 -40.98 -17.63
CA ARG A 26 0.50 -42.44 -17.28
C ARG A 26 1.45 -42.62 -16.10
N GLN A 27 0.95 -43.18 -15.01
CA GLN A 27 1.74 -43.42 -13.78
C GLN A 27 2.76 -44.57 -13.91
N ASP A 28 2.51 -45.51 -14.84
CA ASP A 28 3.42 -46.61 -15.15
C ASP A 28 3.41 -46.84 -16.67
N GLU A 29 4.57 -46.79 -17.30
CA GLU A 29 4.70 -47.06 -18.74
C GLU A 29 4.41 -48.54 -19.10
N ASP A 30 4.50 -49.44 -18.12
CA ASP A 30 4.31 -50.89 -18.28
C ASP A 30 2.90 -51.40 -17.93
N ASP A 31 2.02 -50.57 -17.37
CA ASP A 31 0.66 -50.97 -17.01
C ASP A 31 -0.39 -50.40 -17.98
N GLU A 32 -0.68 -51.16 -19.05
CA GLU A 32 -1.74 -50.78 -20.02
C GLU A 32 -3.17 -50.68 -19.42
N SER A 33 -3.37 -51.17 -18.18
CA SER A 33 -4.69 -51.16 -17.51
C SER A 33 -4.94 -49.89 -16.69
N SER A 34 -3.94 -49.07 -16.41
CA SER A 34 -4.09 -47.83 -15.67
C SER A 34 -4.76 -46.76 -16.54
N LYS A 35 -5.91 -46.24 -16.09
CA LYS A 35 -6.54 -45.11 -16.77
C LYS A 35 -5.63 -43.88 -16.67
N PRO A 36 -5.33 -43.21 -17.81
CA PRO A 36 -4.51 -42.00 -17.76
C PRO A 36 -5.17 -40.96 -16.89
N LYS A 37 -4.39 -40.33 -16.02
CA LYS A 37 -4.84 -39.19 -15.22
C LYS A 37 -4.62 -37.95 -16.05
N LEU A 38 -5.69 -37.19 -16.26
CA LEU A 38 -5.60 -35.86 -16.84
C LEU A 38 -5.06 -34.88 -15.78
N ASP A 39 -3.97 -34.21 -16.09
CA ASP A 39 -3.41 -33.15 -15.28
C ASP A 39 -3.36 -31.84 -16.08
N LYS A 40 -3.49 -30.71 -15.39
CA LYS A 40 -3.45 -29.38 -16.00
C LYS A 40 -2.07 -28.80 -15.82
N VAL A 41 -1.45 -28.44 -16.93
CA VAL A 41 -0.11 -27.87 -17.00
C VAL A 41 -0.21 -26.48 -17.58
N SER A 42 0.40 -25.48 -16.90
CA SER A 42 0.60 -24.17 -17.49
C SER A 42 1.85 -24.17 -18.34
N ALA A 43 1.74 -23.77 -19.60
CA ALA A 43 2.86 -23.84 -20.52
C ALA A 43 2.93 -22.63 -21.45
N ASN A 44 4.17 -22.27 -21.85
CA ASN A 44 4.41 -21.42 -22.99
C ASN A 44 4.49 -22.30 -24.24
N VAL A 45 3.71 -22.00 -25.27
CA VAL A 45 3.66 -22.78 -26.51
C VAL A 45 4.13 -21.91 -27.66
N THR A 46 5.24 -22.28 -28.27
CA THR A 46 5.78 -21.62 -29.46
C THR A 46 5.71 -22.55 -30.65
N VAL A 47 5.12 -22.09 -31.74
CA VAL A 47 5.09 -22.80 -33.02
C VAL A 47 5.98 -22.08 -34.01
N LEU A 48 7.00 -22.78 -34.50
CA LEU A 48 8.02 -22.25 -35.42
C LEU A 48 7.90 -22.97 -36.77
N PRO A 49 7.86 -22.25 -37.90
CA PRO A 49 7.96 -22.87 -39.21
C PRO A 49 9.40 -23.37 -39.46
N LEU A 50 9.55 -24.56 -39.98
CA LEU A 50 10.82 -25.16 -40.37
C LEU A 50 11.01 -25.02 -41.88
N PHE A 51 12.17 -24.51 -42.30
CA PHE A 51 12.52 -24.35 -43.69
C PHE A 51 13.78 -25.15 -44.04
N SER A 52 13.80 -25.78 -45.23
CA SER A 52 15.01 -26.21 -45.87
C SER A 52 15.50 -25.11 -46.79
N ILE A 53 16.79 -24.84 -46.79
CA ILE A 53 17.43 -23.87 -47.68
C ILE A 53 18.27 -24.66 -48.67
N GLU A 54 17.81 -24.73 -49.92
CA GLU A 54 18.59 -25.28 -51.03
C GLU A 54 19.23 -24.13 -51.83
N LYS A 55 20.56 -24.22 -52.01
CA LYS A 55 21.29 -23.26 -52.84
C LYS A 55 21.30 -23.76 -54.28
N LYS A 56 20.61 -23.05 -55.18
CA LYS A 56 20.61 -23.36 -56.61
C LYS A 56 21.47 -22.32 -57.36
N ARG A 57 22.33 -22.81 -58.27
CA ARG A 57 23.02 -21.92 -59.22
C ARG A 57 22.06 -21.64 -60.37
N VAL A 58 21.82 -20.35 -60.63
CA VAL A 58 21.02 -19.90 -61.75
C VAL A 58 21.85 -18.85 -62.51
N VAL A 59 21.84 -19.00 -63.82
CA VAL A 59 22.50 -17.98 -64.70
C VAL A 59 21.50 -16.88 -65.02
N ILE A 60 21.75 -15.68 -64.58
CA ILE A 60 20.97 -14.48 -64.86
C ILE A 60 21.93 -13.50 -65.57
N ASP A 61 21.56 -13.06 -66.79
CA ASP A 61 22.33 -12.11 -67.59
C ASP A 61 23.81 -12.50 -67.83
N ASP A 62 24.06 -13.80 -68.12
CA ASP A 62 25.37 -14.43 -68.30
C ASP A 62 26.28 -14.48 -67.04
N GLU A 63 25.78 -14.14 -65.86
CA GLU A 63 26.46 -14.31 -64.58
C GLU A 63 25.85 -15.45 -63.74
N GLU A 64 26.73 -16.34 -63.19
CA GLU A 64 26.31 -17.39 -62.24
C GLU A 64 25.97 -16.76 -60.88
N THR A 65 24.67 -16.75 -60.51
CA THR A 65 24.19 -16.27 -59.20
C THR A 65 23.68 -17.45 -58.38
N LEU A 66 24.04 -17.49 -57.09
CA LEU A 66 23.49 -18.48 -56.12
C LEU A 66 22.18 -17.91 -55.53
N ILE A 67 21.05 -18.56 -55.85
CA ILE A 67 19.75 -18.21 -55.28
C ILE A 67 19.45 -19.21 -54.16
N GLU A 68 19.03 -18.72 -52.98
CA GLU A 68 18.52 -19.56 -51.90
C GLU A 68 17.03 -19.82 -52.11
N ASP A 69 16.70 -21.06 -52.33
CA ASP A 69 15.31 -21.54 -52.44
C ASP A 69 14.86 -22.06 -51.04
N LYS A 70 13.97 -21.34 -50.38
CA LYS A 70 13.42 -21.70 -49.08
C LYS A 70 12.18 -22.55 -49.28
N LYS A 71 12.27 -23.84 -48.88
CA LYS A 71 11.17 -24.78 -48.94
C LYS A 71 10.71 -25.09 -47.53
N LYS A 72 9.42 -24.82 -47.22
CA LYS A 72 8.84 -25.15 -45.91
C LYS A 72 8.78 -26.68 -45.76
N MET A 73 9.38 -27.17 -44.67
CA MET A 73 9.49 -28.60 -44.35
C MET A 73 8.40 -29.05 -43.35
N GLY A 74 7.89 -28.11 -42.52
CA GLY A 74 6.93 -28.41 -41.47
C GLY A 74 6.91 -27.36 -40.41
N SER A 75 6.42 -27.70 -39.23
CA SER A 75 6.41 -26.83 -38.07
C SER A 75 6.98 -27.55 -36.85
N MET A 76 7.75 -26.85 -36.04
CA MET A 76 8.22 -27.28 -34.74
C MET A 76 7.33 -26.70 -33.65
N ILE A 77 6.88 -27.48 -32.71
CA ILE A 77 6.16 -27.02 -31.53
C ILE A 77 7.12 -27.17 -30.35
N MET A 78 7.35 -26.06 -29.66
CA MET A 78 8.09 -26.03 -28.40
C MET A 78 7.10 -25.77 -27.28
N ILE A 79 7.09 -26.63 -26.28
CA ILE A 79 6.23 -26.51 -25.09
C ILE A 79 7.17 -26.43 -23.88
N GLU A 80 7.08 -25.31 -23.18
CA GLU A 80 7.82 -25.07 -21.95
C GLU A 80 6.84 -25.12 -20.76
N ASP A 81 7.00 -26.10 -19.88
CA ASP A 81 6.19 -26.23 -18.66
C ASP A 81 6.61 -25.19 -17.63
N ILE A 82 5.73 -24.20 -17.38
CA ILE A 82 5.93 -23.14 -16.38
C ILE A 82 5.12 -23.36 -15.09
N SER A 83 4.54 -24.55 -14.90
CA SER A 83 3.68 -24.86 -13.73
C SER A 83 4.46 -24.77 -12.42
N GLY A 84 5.74 -25.18 -12.42
CA GLY A 84 6.63 -25.10 -11.27
C GLY A 84 6.91 -23.66 -10.86
N GLU A 85 7.26 -22.84 -11.84
CA GLU A 85 7.52 -21.40 -11.64
C GLU A 85 6.27 -20.66 -11.14
N LYS A 86 5.11 -20.92 -11.75
CA LYS A 86 3.84 -20.35 -11.30
C LYS A 86 3.47 -20.73 -9.87
N ARG A 87 3.66 -22.00 -9.50
CA ARG A 87 3.42 -22.47 -8.14
C ARG A 87 4.36 -21.78 -7.15
N ALA A 88 5.65 -21.69 -7.49
CA ALA A 88 6.63 -20.98 -6.67
C ALA A 88 6.25 -19.50 -6.50
N ARG A 89 5.93 -18.80 -7.61
CA ARG A 89 5.49 -17.41 -7.61
C ARG A 89 4.21 -17.19 -6.78
N ALA A 90 3.19 -18.03 -6.97
CA ALA A 90 1.96 -17.99 -6.19
C ALA A 90 2.18 -18.25 -4.69
N THR A 91 3.16 -19.08 -4.35
CA THR A 91 3.55 -19.33 -2.97
C THR A 91 4.28 -18.12 -2.40
N MET A 92 5.25 -17.55 -3.13
CA MET A 92 5.98 -16.35 -2.73
C MET A 92 5.04 -15.14 -2.53
N ALA A 93 4.06 -14.95 -3.42
CA ALA A 93 3.07 -13.88 -3.32
C ALA A 93 2.18 -13.93 -2.05
N ARG A 94 2.17 -15.05 -1.34
CA ARG A 94 1.49 -15.16 -0.03
C ARG A 94 2.33 -14.66 1.14
N TYR A 95 3.65 -14.59 0.96
CA TYR A 95 4.59 -14.26 2.02
C TYR A 95 5.37 -12.97 1.77
N MET A 96 5.31 -12.40 0.56
CA MET A 96 5.91 -11.14 0.20
C MET A 96 5.08 -10.41 -0.85
N ASP A 97 5.29 -9.11 -0.97
CA ASP A 97 4.63 -8.29 -2.00
C ASP A 97 4.95 -8.80 -3.41
N PRO A 98 3.96 -8.89 -4.32
CA PRO A 98 4.17 -9.37 -5.69
C PRO A 98 5.23 -8.59 -6.46
N GLY A 99 5.29 -7.26 -6.31
CA GLY A 99 6.29 -6.41 -6.96
C GLY A 99 7.71 -6.71 -6.50
N VAL A 100 7.88 -7.04 -5.22
CA VAL A 100 9.17 -7.49 -4.66
C VAL A 100 9.53 -8.87 -5.19
N ALA A 101 8.57 -9.81 -5.22
CA ALA A 101 8.78 -11.14 -5.77
C ALA A 101 9.23 -11.10 -7.24
N ASP A 102 8.59 -10.25 -8.05
CA ASP A 102 8.93 -10.07 -9.47
C ASP A 102 10.34 -9.51 -9.65
N GLN A 103 10.77 -8.55 -8.84
CA GLN A 103 12.13 -8.02 -8.87
C GLN A 103 13.17 -9.08 -8.49
N LEU A 104 12.90 -9.90 -7.49
CA LEU A 104 13.79 -11.00 -7.07
C LEU A 104 13.93 -12.06 -8.18
N MET A 105 12.83 -12.42 -8.83
CA MET A 105 12.82 -13.41 -9.92
C MET A 105 13.48 -12.89 -11.20
N ALA A 106 13.44 -11.57 -11.44
CA ALA A 106 14.13 -10.96 -12.58
C ALA A 106 15.67 -10.96 -12.46
N GLY A 107 16.23 -11.50 -11.36
CA GLY A 107 17.66 -11.83 -11.24
C GLY A 107 18.56 -10.62 -10.97
N GLY A 108 18.06 -9.56 -10.37
CA GLY A 108 18.88 -8.41 -10.00
C GLY A 108 19.73 -8.70 -8.75
N GLU A 109 21.03 -8.98 -8.92
CA GLU A 109 22.01 -9.01 -7.80
C GLU A 109 22.02 -7.67 -7.03
N ASP A 110 21.64 -6.55 -7.65
CA ASP A 110 21.53 -5.22 -7.05
C ASP A 110 20.36 -5.06 -6.06
N VAL A 111 19.47 -6.06 -5.92
CA VAL A 111 18.39 -6.06 -4.92
C VAL A 111 18.93 -6.27 -3.49
N LEU A 112 20.19 -6.68 -3.32
CA LEU A 112 20.84 -6.91 -2.02
C LEU A 112 21.36 -5.64 -1.34
N GLY A 113 21.29 -4.48 -1.98
CA GLY A 113 21.72 -3.18 -1.43
C GLY A 113 20.53 -2.30 -1.03
N GLY A 114 20.62 -1.61 0.10
CA GLY A 114 19.67 -0.57 0.47
C GLY A 114 19.82 0.65 -0.44
N ARG A 115 18.70 1.18 -0.96
CA ARG A 115 18.67 2.42 -1.73
C ARG A 115 17.85 3.49 -1.01
N SER A 116 18.29 4.74 -1.09
CA SER A 116 17.53 5.88 -0.59
C SER A 116 16.49 6.29 -1.61
N VAL A 117 15.23 6.33 -1.20
CA VAL A 117 14.10 6.73 -2.05
C VAL A 117 13.14 7.62 -1.28
N ASN A 118 12.39 8.47 -1.97
CA ASN A 118 11.21 9.11 -1.40
C ASN A 118 10.05 8.11 -1.46
N ALA A 119 9.41 7.87 -0.32
CA ALA A 119 8.24 7.02 -0.24
C ALA A 119 7.20 7.60 0.73
N THR A 120 5.95 7.25 0.52
CA THR A 120 4.87 7.51 1.49
C THR A 120 4.64 6.24 2.29
N VAL A 121 4.95 6.32 3.59
CA VAL A 121 4.80 5.20 4.52
C VAL A 121 3.49 5.35 5.29
N LEU A 122 2.72 4.27 5.38
CA LEU A 122 1.46 4.16 6.08
C LEU A 122 1.61 3.18 7.25
N PHE A 123 1.18 3.61 8.43
CA PHE A 123 0.96 2.75 9.59
C PHE A 123 -0.50 2.79 9.99
N SER A 124 -1.06 1.64 10.36
CA SER A 124 -2.39 1.57 10.96
C SER A 124 -2.39 0.62 12.15
N ASP A 125 -3.20 0.91 13.17
CA ASP A 125 -3.34 0.10 14.39
C ASP A 125 -4.79 0.09 14.87
N ILE A 126 -5.24 -1.05 15.42
CA ILE A 126 -6.60 -1.22 15.92
C ILE A 126 -6.68 -0.64 17.34
N ARG A 127 -7.67 0.22 17.57
CA ARG A 127 -7.88 0.80 18.88
C ARG A 127 -8.39 -0.23 19.88
N SER A 128 -7.79 -0.24 21.07
CA SER A 128 -8.18 -1.14 22.17
C SER A 128 -8.11 -2.64 21.83
N PHE A 129 -7.21 -3.03 20.91
CA PHE A 129 -7.07 -4.42 20.47
C PHE A 129 -6.77 -5.37 21.63
N THR A 130 -5.89 -5.01 22.57
CA THR A 130 -5.57 -5.83 23.75
C THR A 130 -6.81 -6.22 24.52
N THR A 131 -7.72 -5.29 24.80
CA THR A 131 -8.98 -5.57 25.48
C THR A 131 -9.89 -6.48 24.66
N MET A 132 -9.89 -6.28 23.33
CA MET A 132 -10.70 -7.10 22.43
C MET A 132 -10.21 -8.55 22.38
N THR A 133 -8.90 -8.79 22.39
CA THR A 133 -8.33 -10.15 22.37
C THR A 133 -8.64 -10.96 23.61
N GLU A 134 -8.73 -10.30 24.78
CA GLU A 134 -9.16 -10.95 26.03
C GLU A 134 -10.59 -11.49 25.92
N GLU A 135 -11.48 -10.77 25.24
CA GLU A 135 -12.88 -11.20 25.03
C GLU A 135 -13.00 -12.29 23.96
N LEU A 136 -12.20 -12.23 22.89
CA LEU A 136 -12.27 -13.14 21.74
C LEU A 136 -11.60 -14.50 21.99
N GLY A 137 -10.61 -14.55 22.88
CA GLY A 137 -9.73 -15.70 23.03
C GLY A 137 -8.84 -15.95 21.81
N ALA A 138 -7.93 -16.91 21.89
CA ALA A 138 -6.90 -17.11 20.87
C ALA A 138 -7.46 -17.41 19.47
N GLN A 139 -8.39 -18.37 19.37
CA GLN A 139 -8.97 -18.77 18.07
C GLN A 139 -9.82 -17.65 17.46
N GLY A 140 -10.60 -16.94 18.31
CA GLY A 140 -11.41 -15.81 17.88
C GLY A 140 -10.56 -14.63 17.38
N THR A 141 -9.43 -14.37 18.04
CA THR A 141 -8.46 -13.34 17.65
C THR A 141 -7.88 -13.61 16.27
N VAL A 142 -7.45 -14.84 15.99
CA VAL A 142 -6.91 -15.20 14.66
C VAL A 142 -7.97 -15.04 13.57
N SER A 143 -9.19 -15.52 13.81
CA SER A 143 -10.28 -15.35 12.84
C SER A 143 -10.61 -13.87 12.60
N PHE A 144 -10.65 -13.07 13.64
CA PHE A 144 -10.89 -11.64 13.59
C PHE A 144 -9.79 -10.92 12.78
N LEU A 145 -8.53 -11.18 13.08
CA LEU A 145 -7.39 -10.57 12.36
C LEU A 145 -7.39 -10.94 10.89
N ASN A 146 -7.69 -12.19 10.55
CA ASN A 146 -7.75 -12.62 9.16
C ASN A 146 -8.87 -11.91 8.37
N GLU A 147 -10.05 -11.72 8.97
CA GLU A 147 -11.14 -10.95 8.35
C GLU A 147 -10.71 -9.48 8.16
N TYR A 148 -10.16 -8.86 9.20
CA TYR A 148 -9.69 -7.48 9.18
C TYR A 148 -8.59 -7.26 8.15
N PHE A 149 -7.53 -8.07 8.19
CA PHE A 149 -6.41 -7.93 7.27
C PHE A 149 -6.82 -8.15 5.82
N THR A 150 -7.77 -9.04 5.54
CA THR A 150 -8.28 -9.23 4.17
C THR A 150 -8.82 -7.92 3.61
N ILE A 151 -9.67 -7.21 4.36
CA ILE A 151 -10.26 -5.94 3.94
C ILE A 151 -9.16 -4.87 3.75
N MET A 152 -8.22 -4.78 4.70
CA MET A 152 -7.19 -3.75 4.69
C MET A 152 -6.18 -3.94 3.54
N VAL A 153 -5.77 -5.19 3.32
CA VAL A 153 -4.82 -5.53 2.25
C VAL A 153 -5.45 -5.29 0.87
N GLU A 154 -6.72 -5.59 0.68
CA GLU A 154 -7.44 -5.27 -0.56
C GLU A 154 -7.43 -3.77 -0.86
N CYS A 155 -7.60 -2.90 0.16
CA CYS A 155 -7.51 -1.45 0.00
C CYS A 155 -6.09 -1.01 -0.41
N ILE A 156 -5.05 -1.57 0.21
CA ILE A 156 -3.65 -1.27 -0.09
C ILE A 156 -3.32 -1.68 -1.53
N GLN A 157 -3.65 -2.91 -1.91
CA GLN A 157 -3.35 -3.47 -3.23
C GLN A 157 -4.10 -2.75 -4.35
N LYS A 158 -5.34 -2.33 -4.13
CA LYS A 158 -6.15 -1.60 -5.12
C LYS A 158 -5.49 -0.28 -5.55
N GLU A 159 -4.82 0.40 -4.63
CA GLU A 159 -4.07 1.62 -4.91
C GLU A 159 -2.59 1.33 -5.28
N GLY A 160 -2.22 0.06 -5.43
CA GLY A 160 -0.86 -0.38 -5.78
C GLY A 160 0.17 -0.09 -4.69
N GLY A 161 -0.25 -0.08 -3.44
CA GLY A 161 0.63 0.00 -2.29
C GLY A 161 1.32 -1.33 -2.02
N MET A 162 2.55 -1.27 -1.56
CA MET A 162 3.30 -2.43 -1.07
C MET A 162 2.96 -2.68 0.39
N LEU A 163 2.45 -3.88 0.71
CA LEU A 163 2.35 -4.34 2.09
C LEU A 163 3.74 -4.77 2.57
N ASP A 164 4.30 -4.04 3.54
CA ASP A 164 5.59 -4.43 4.14
C ASP A 164 5.39 -5.60 5.12
N LYS A 165 4.67 -5.37 6.19
CA LYS A 165 4.42 -6.41 7.21
C LYS A 165 3.24 -6.11 8.12
N PHE A 166 2.79 -7.16 8.82
CA PHE A 166 1.93 -7.03 9.99
C PHE A 166 2.80 -6.97 11.26
N ILE A 167 2.43 -6.09 12.18
CA ILE A 167 3.10 -5.93 13.48
C ILE A 167 2.03 -6.11 14.58
N GLY A 168 1.75 -7.37 14.93
CA GLY A 168 0.58 -7.68 15.75
C GLY A 168 -0.71 -7.41 15.00
N ASP A 169 -1.49 -6.43 15.44
CA ASP A 169 -2.70 -5.92 14.78
C ASP A 169 -2.44 -4.70 13.89
N ALA A 170 -1.21 -4.18 13.92
CA ALA A 170 -0.81 -3.06 13.09
C ALA A 170 -0.38 -3.52 11.68
N ILE A 171 -0.55 -2.62 10.73
CA ILE A 171 -0.12 -2.78 9.34
C ILE A 171 0.94 -1.72 9.03
N MET A 172 2.01 -2.13 8.37
CA MET A 172 2.97 -1.25 7.71
C MET A 172 2.87 -1.44 6.21
N ALA A 173 2.62 -0.36 5.48
CA ALA A 173 2.56 -0.35 4.02
C ALA A 173 3.27 0.88 3.46
N ALA A 174 3.57 0.87 2.16
CA ALA A 174 4.23 1.98 1.51
C ALA A 174 3.81 2.16 0.05
N PHE A 175 4.00 3.38 -0.45
CA PHE A 175 3.78 3.81 -1.82
C PHE A 175 5.06 4.46 -2.34
N GLY A 176 5.39 4.22 -3.61
CA GLY A 176 6.66 4.65 -4.19
C GLY A 176 7.78 3.62 -4.07
N VAL A 177 7.49 2.44 -3.55
CA VAL A 177 8.39 1.27 -3.45
C VAL A 177 7.61 -0.01 -3.73
N PRO A 178 8.21 -0.97 -4.42
CA PRO A 178 9.50 -0.94 -5.08
C PRO A 178 9.53 -0.05 -6.33
N ILE A 179 8.37 0.31 -6.88
CA ILE A 179 8.20 1.11 -8.10
C ILE A 179 7.56 2.44 -7.73
N PRO A 180 8.20 3.59 -8.02
CA PRO A 180 7.64 4.91 -7.76
C PRO A 180 6.57 5.27 -8.81
N HIS A 181 5.57 6.06 -8.38
CA HIS A 181 4.56 6.68 -9.21
C HIS A 181 4.48 8.17 -8.91
N ASP A 182 3.90 8.93 -9.82
CA ASP A 182 3.83 10.39 -9.69
C ASP A 182 2.82 10.88 -8.63
N ASP A 183 1.96 9.99 -8.11
CA ASP A 183 0.88 10.27 -7.18
C ASP A 183 0.91 9.37 -5.92
N ASP A 184 2.09 8.96 -5.49
CA ASP A 184 2.24 8.03 -4.36
C ASP A 184 1.67 8.58 -3.05
N GLU A 185 1.73 9.89 -2.84
CA GLU A 185 1.13 10.56 -1.69
C GLU A 185 -0.41 10.47 -1.72
N ASP A 186 -1.00 10.73 -2.87
CA ASP A 186 -2.45 10.61 -3.08
C ASP A 186 -2.93 9.17 -2.95
N ARG A 187 -2.16 8.21 -3.47
CA ARG A 187 -2.44 6.76 -3.33
C ARG A 187 -2.46 6.35 -1.87
N GLY A 188 -1.49 6.84 -1.08
CA GLY A 188 -1.46 6.61 0.36
C GLY A 188 -2.70 7.16 1.07
N VAL A 189 -3.09 8.39 0.77
CA VAL A 189 -4.28 9.03 1.37
C VAL A 189 -5.57 8.33 0.91
N ARG A 190 -5.73 8.02 -0.38
CA ARG A 190 -6.89 7.26 -0.87
C ARG A 190 -7.00 5.90 -0.21
N THR A 191 -5.87 5.22 0.00
CA THR A 191 -5.84 3.95 0.74
C THR A 191 -6.34 4.12 2.17
N ALA A 192 -5.86 5.13 2.90
CA ALA A 192 -6.31 5.38 4.27
C ALA A 192 -7.82 5.66 4.36
N ILE A 193 -8.35 6.44 3.43
CA ILE A 193 -9.79 6.72 3.31
C ILE A 193 -10.55 5.42 3.01
N ALA A 194 -10.07 4.61 2.06
CA ALA A 194 -10.69 3.34 1.69
C ALA A 194 -10.68 2.33 2.84
N MET A 195 -9.57 2.24 3.60
CA MET A 195 -9.45 1.36 4.77
C MET A 195 -10.49 1.72 5.84
N LEU A 196 -10.66 3.00 6.17
CA LEU A 196 -11.68 3.44 7.13
C LEU A 196 -13.10 3.22 6.62
N THR A 197 -13.35 3.54 5.36
CA THR A 197 -14.67 3.30 4.74
C THR A 197 -15.01 1.81 4.75
N GLY A 198 -14.07 0.95 4.37
CA GLY A 198 -14.22 -0.50 4.43
C GLY A 198 -14.46 -1.02 5.84
N MET A 199 -13.74 -0.48 6.83
CA MET A 199 -13.95 -0.80 8.25
C MET A 199 -15.35 -0.38 8.72
N PHE A 200 -15.83 0.81 8.36
CA PHE A 200 -17.17 1.25 8.74
C PHE A 200 -18.24 0.35 8.14
N GLU A 201 -18.08 -0.09 6.89
CA GLU A 201 -19.02 -1.01 6.27
C GLU A 201 -18.96 -2.40 6.93
N TRP A 202 -17.77 -2.90 7.23
CA TRP A 202 -17.59 -4.15 7.98
C TRP A 202 -18.24 -4.08 9.37
N ASN A 203 -18.14 -2.93 10.05
CA ASN A 203 -18.75 -2.71 11.35
C ASN A 203 -20.28 -2.85 11.31
N LYS A 204 -20.95 -2.36 10.28
CA LYS A 204 -22.41 -2.57 10.11
C LYS A 204 -22.77 -4.07 10.14
N GLY A 205 -21.98 -4.88 9.42
CA GLY A 205 -22.15 -6.34 9.43
C GLY A 205 -21.84 -7.00 10.77
N ARG A 206 -20.91 -6.42 11.57
CA ARG A 206 -20.56 -6.87 12.91
C ARG A 206 -21.67 -6.55 13.91
N GLU A 207 -22.16 -5.32 13.91
CA GLU A 207 -23.23 -4.84 14.77
C GLU A 207 -24.53 -5.59 14.54
N ALA A 208 -24.87 -5.90 13.28
CA ALA A 208 -26.01 -6.76 12.94
C ALA A 208 -25.90 -8.18 13.53
N LYS A 209 -24.69 -8.64 13.86
CA LYS A 209 -24.39 -9.91 14.54
C LYS A 209 -24.18 -9.74 16.06
N GLY A 210 -24.47 -8.56 16.63
CA GLY A 210 -24.26 -8.24 18.03
C GLY A 210 -22.80 -8.15 18.47
N LYS A 211 -21.85 -7.98 17.54
CA LYS A 211 -20.43 -7.80 17.83
C LYS A 211 -20.10 -6.30 17.97
N LYS A 212 -19.14 -5.97 18.85
CA LYS A 212 -18.67 -4.59 19.03
C LYS A 212 -18.03 -4.05 17.74
N PRO A 213 -18.26 -2.76 17.41
CA PRO A 213 -17.55 -2.11 16.30
C PRO A 213 -16.06 -1.99 16.59
N VAL A 214 -15.29 -1.93 15.52
CA VAL A 214 -13.82 -1.75 15.51
C VAL A 214 -13.52 -0.31 15.13
N ASP A 215 -12.49 0.28 15.72
CA ASP A 215 -11.95 1.57 15.33
C ASP A 215 -10.44 1.45 15.12
N MET A 216 -9.86 2.32 14.29
CA MET A 216 -8.41 2.33 14.06
C MET A 216 -7.86 3.73 13.86
N GLY A 217 -6.55 3.85 14.05
CA GLY A 217 -5.75 5.02 13.68
C GLY A 217 -4.89 4.72 12.45
N ILE A 218 -4.68 5.72 11.60
CA ILE A 218 -3.79 5.63 10.44
C ILE A 218 -2.89 6.86 10.41
N GLY A 219 -1.58 6.63 10.31
CA GLY A 219 -0.57 7.67 10.18
C GLY A 219 0.18 7.54 8.85
N LEU A 220 0.29 8.64 8.10
CA LEU A 220 1.06 8.67 6.85
C LEU A 220 2.15 9.73 6.91
N ASN A 221 3.31 9.36 6.41
CA ASN A 221 4.41 10.30 6.20
C ASN A 221 5.12 10.06 4.88
N THR A 222 5.37 11.13 4.15
CA THR A 222 6.19 11.12 2.94
C THR A 222 7.58 11.65 3.24
N GLY A 223 8.60 10.91 2.86
CA GLY A 223 9.99 11.34 3.10
C GLY A 223 11.02 10.36 2.58
N LEU A 224 12.28 10.74 2.79
CA LEU A 224 13.41 9.90 2.44
C LEU A 224 13.47 8.68 3.38
N VAL A 225 13.51 7.49 2.79
CA VAL A 225 13.68 6.22 3.47
C VAL A 225 14.75 5.40 2.79
N VAL A 226 15.34 4.46 3.50
CA VAL A 226 16.23 3.45 2.91
C VAL A 226 15.42 2.16 2.78
N THR A 227 15.23 1.68 1.54
CA THR A 227 14.52 0.45 1.24
C THR A 227 15.45 -0.59 0.64
N GLY A 228 15.23 -1.85 0.94
CA GLY A 228 16.02 -2.97 0.42
C GLY A 228 15.90 -4.21 1.29
N ASN A 229 16.69 -5.23 0.95
CA ASN A 229 16.78 -6.45 1.73
C ASN A 229 17.61 -6.19 3.00
N ILE A 230 16.93 -6.19 4.15
CA ILE A 230 17.51 -5.89 5.46
C ILE A 230 17.40 -7.13 6.34
N GLY A 231 18.52 -7.55 6.93
CA GLY A 231 18.53 -8.71 7.81
C GLY A 231 19.87 -9.42 7.86
N SER A 232 19.82 -10.72 7.95
CA SER A 232 20.99 -11.60 7.97
C SER A 232 21.02 -12.51 6.73
N PRO A 233 22.16 -13.12 6.37
CA PRO A 233 22.23 -14.07 5.27
C PRO A 233 21.26 -15.26 5.37
N LYS A 234 20.76 -15.56 6.58
CA LYS A 234 19.80 -16.64 6.80
C LYS A 234 18.34 -16.18 6.76
N ARG A 235 18.09 -14.89 6.91
CA ARG A 235 16.74 -14.30 6.89
C ARG A 235 16.84 -12.82 6.55
N MET A 236 16.24 -12.45 5.45
CA MET A 236 16.12 -11.07 4.97
C MET A 236 14.65 -10.72 4.77
N ASP A 237 14.29 -9.51 5.14
CA ASP A 237 13.00 -8.92 4.83
C ASP A 237 13.23 -7.73 3.89
N TYR A 238 12.49 -7.65 2.79
CA TYR A 238 12.45 -6.43 2.00
C TYR A 238 11.60 -5.41 2.75
N THR A 239 12.23 -4.35 3.24
CA THR A 239 11.56 -3.39 4.12
C THR A 239 12.18 -2.00 4.02
N MET A 240 11.67 -1.07 4.80
CA MET A 240 12.14 0.31 4.86
C MET A 240 12.57 0.68 6.27
N ILE A 241 13.62 1.51 6.34
CA ILE A 241 14.11 2.11 7.58
C ILE A 241 14.38 3.60 7.38
N GLY A 242 14.38 4.34 8.46
CA GLY A 242 14.73 5.75 8.48
C GLY A 242 13.78 6.60 9.32
N ASP A 243 14.13 7.89 9.47
CA ASP A 243 13.31 8.84 10.24
C ASP A 243 11.92 9.02 9.65
N GLY A 244 11.80 8.93 8.31
CA GLY A 244 10.51 9.00 7.61
C GLY A 244 9.56 7.89 8.03
N VAL A 245 10.07 6.67 8.22
CA VAL A 245 9.29 5.51 8.72
C VAL A 245 8.84 5.74 10.15
N ASN A 246 9.78 6.17 11.01
CA ASN A 246 9.49 6.44 12.43
C ASN A 246 8.44 7.55 12.61
N LEU A 247 8.44 8.56 11.74
CA LEU A 247 7.43 9.63 11.78
C LEU A 247 6.05 9.10 11.42
N GLY A 248 5.93 8.22 10.41
CA GLY A 248 4.66 7.56 10.07
C GLY A 248 4.06 6.81 11.27
N ALA A 249 4.86 6.00 11.95
CA ALA A 249 4.43 5.26 13.15
C ALA A 249 4.03 6.19 14.31
N ARG A 250 4.72 7.32 14.48
CA ARG A 250 4.36 8.32 15.50
C ARG A 250 3.05 9.04 15.18
N LEU A 251 2.78 9.32 13.92
CA LEU A 251 1.50 9.92 13.49
C LEU A 251 0.35 8.96 13.74
N GLU A 252 0.52 7.67 13.46
CA GLU A 252 -0.48 6.66 13.83
C GLU A 252 -0.76 6.73 15.34
N SER A 253 0.27 6.63 16.17
CA SER A 253 0.11 6.68 17.63
C SER A 253 -0.51 7.99 18.13
N ALA A 254 -0.22 9.11 17.45
CA ALA A 254 -0.80 10.42 17.76
C ALA A 254 -2.30 10.51 17.43
N CYS A 255 -2.84 9.66 16.55
CA CYS A 255 -4.26 9.62 16.26
C CYS A 255 -5.13 9.50 17.52
N LYS A 256 -4.68 8.75 18.51
CA LYS A 256 -5.38 8.61 19.80
C LYS A 256 -5.40 9.91 20.59
N GLN A 257 -4.30 10.66 20.56
CA GLN A 257 -4.16 11.89 21.34
C GLN A 257 -4.99 13.04 20.75
N TYR A 258 -5.06 13.10 19.41
CA TYR A 258 -5.82 14.13 18.68
C TYR A 258 -7.24 13.71 18.34
N PHE A 259 -7.68 12.52 18.78
CA PHE A 259 -9.01 11.95 18.47
C PHE A 259 -9.29 11.84 16.96
N ALA A 260 -8.24 11.84 16.16
CA ALA A 260 -8.28 11.71 14.71
C ALA A 260 -8.17 10.26 14.27
N ARG A 261 -8.64 9.93 13.07
CA ARG A 261 -8.48 8.60 12.49
C ARG A 261 -7.38 8.53 11.42
N ILE A 262 -7.22 9.59 10.63
CA ILE A 262 -6.14 9.67 9.64
C ILE A 262 -5.31 10.90 9.95
N LEU A 263 -4.03 10.72 10.24
CA LEU A 263 -3.07 11.81 10.38
C LEU A 263 -2.01 11.72 9.30
N ILE A 264 -1.73 12.85 8.67
CA ILE A 264 -0.66 12.97 7.69
C ILE A 264 0.34 14.05 8.10
N SER A 265 1.59 13.88 7.72
CA SER A 265 2.63 14.89 7.93
C SER A 265 2.46 16.07 6.95
N GLU A 266 3.07 17.21 7.30
CA GLU A 266 3.18 18.35 6.40
C GLU A 266 3.84 18.00 5.06
N ASN A 267 4.84 17.10 5.08
CA ASN A 267 5.49 16.63 3.86
C ASN A 267 4.54 15.88 2.94
N THR A 268 3.66 15.05 3.49
CA THR A 268 2.61 14.38 2.72
C THR A 268 1.62 15.41 2.18
N PHE A 269 1.11 16.29 3.06
CA PHE A 269 0.12 17.32 2.72
C PHE A 269 0.58 18.20 1.55
N ARG A 270 1.82 18.68 1.57
CA ARG A 270 2.36 19.58 0.54
C ARG A 270 2.52 18.94 -0.84
N LYS A 271 2.53 17.62 -0.92
CA LYS A 271 2.74 16.88 -2.16
C LYS A 271 1.46 16.29 -2.74
N LEU A 272 0.35 16.38 -2.02
CA LEU A 272 -0.95 15.96 -2.53
C LEU A 272 -1.31 16.76 -3.79
N LYS A 273 -1.85 16.09 -4.77
CA LYS A 273 -2.34 16.64 -6.04
C LYS A 273 -3.85 16.64 -6.14
N GLY A 274 -4.51 15.73 -5.40
CA GLY A 274 -5.96 15.64 -5.31
C GLY A 274 -6.55 16.67 -4.33
N ASP A 275 -7.85 16.90 -4.44
CA ASP A 275 -8.60 17.74 -3.52
C ASP A 275 -9.14 16.87 -2.38
N TYR A 276 -8.75 17.19 -1.15
CA TYR A 276 -9.14 16.47 0.06
C TYR A 276 -9.63 17.43 1.13
N LEU A 277 -10.55 16.99 1.96
CA LEU A 277 -10.99 17.72 3.15
C LEU A 277 -9.96 17.51 4.28
N ILE A 278 -9.08 18.48 4.45
CA ILE A 278 -7.95 18.39 5.39
C ILE A 278 -7.97 19.59 6.33
N ARG A 279 -7.83 19.32 7.64
CA ARG A 279 -7.58 20.37 8.64
C ARG A 279 -6.21 20.24 9.26
N GLU A 280 -5.50 21.34 9.43
CA GLU A 280 -4.29 21.38 10.25
C GLU A 280 -4.70 21.25 11.72
N ILE A 281 -4.06 20.31 12.43
CA ILE A 281 -4.44 20.05 13.82
C ILE A 281 -3.41 20.50 14.83
N ASP A 282 -2.12 20.43 14.52
CA ASP A 282 -1.06 20.86 15.43
C ASP A 282 0.29 21.00 14.71
N LYS A 283 1.28 21.52 15.42
CA LYS A 283 2.70 21.44 15.09
C LYS A 283 3.42 20.69 16.20
N VAL A 284 4.11 19.62 15.84
CA VAL A 284 4.80 18.76 16.80
C VAL A 284 6.30 18.77 16.58
N VAL A 285 7.05 18.94 17.66
CA VAL A 285 8.50 18.73 17.62
C VAL A 285 8.79 17.25 17.74
N VAL A 286 9.33 16.68 16.66
CA VAL A 286 9.68 15.27 16.63
C VAL A 286 10.98 15.08 17.44
N LYS A 287 10.99 14.10 18.36
CA LYS A 287 12.18 13.78 19.17
C LYS A 287 13.41 13.58 18.28
N GLY A 288 14.45 14.42 18.51
CA GLY A 288 15.69 14.42 17.72
C GLY A 288 15.71 15.40 16.55
N LYS A 289 14.62 16.18 16.33
CA LYS A 289 14.60 17.33 15.41
C LYS A 289 14.32 18.60 16.18
N THR A 290 14.87 19.73 15.70
CA THR A 290 14.66 21.07 16.26
C THR A 290 13.50 21.79 15.62
N GLU A 291 13.05 21.34 14.45
CA GLU A 291 11.96 21.96 13.70
C GLU A 291 10.65 21.25 13.98
N ALA A 292 9.60 22.04 14.21
CA ALA A 292 8.24 21.54 14.36
C ALA A 292 7.68 21.15 12.99
N VAL A 293 7.02 19.99 12.93
CA VAL A 293 6.36 19.47 11.72
C VAL A 293 4.86 19.63 11.88
N GLY A 294 4.20 20.22 10.87
CA GLY A 294 2.75 20.30 10.82
C GLY A 294 2.10 18.92 10.73
N VAL A 295 1.01 18.74 11.47
CA VAL A 295 0.19 17.53 11.48
C VAL A 295 -1.21 17.88 11.01
N TYR A 296 -1.72 17.09 10.07
CA TYR A 296 -2.98 17.33 9.39
C TYR A 296 -3.88 16.11 9.52
N GLU A 297 -5.17 16.33 9.69
CA GLU A 297 -6.20 15.29 9.69
C GLU A 297 -6.94 15.28 8.35
N VAL A 298 -7.12 14.09 7.77
CA VAL A 298 -7.93 13.87 6.57
C VAL A 298 -9.34 13.45 6.99
N LEU A 299 -10.35 14.17 6.48
CA LEU A 299 -11.75 14.05 6.91
C LEU A 299 -12.65 13.35 5.89
N ASP A 300 -12.16 13.04 4.69
CA ASP A 300 -12.93 12.46 3.59
C ASP A 300 -13.57 11.08 3.89
N CYS A 301 -13.14 10.43 4.97
CA CYS A 301 -13.75 9.18 5.43
C CYS A 301 -15.06 9.39 6.22
N TYR A 302 -15.41 10.63 6.54
CA TYR A 302 -16.62 10.96 7.29
C TYR A 302 -17.73 11.45 6.38
N ASP A 303 -18.96 11.09 6.72
CA ASP A 303 -20.19 11.63 6.20
C ASP A 303 -20.80 12.63 7.20
N GLU A 304 -21.91 13.27 6.82
CA GLU A 304 -22.62 14.25 7.66
C GLU A 304 -23.13 13.64 8.99
N GLU A 305 -23.39 12.33 9.01
CA GLU A 305 -23.80 11.63 10.22
C GLU A 305 -22.65 11.50 11.23
N LYS A 306 -21.44 11.19 10.73
CA LYS A 306 -20.25 10.98 11.55
C LYS A 306 -19.52 12.29 11.89
N PHE A 307 -19.62 13.30 11.04
CA PHE A 307 -19.05 14.61 11.28
C PHE A 307 -20.00 15.72 10.81
N PRO A 308 -20.98 16.11 11.64
CA PRO A 308 -21.96 17.14 11.30
C PRO A 308 -21.33 18.49 11.04
N ASN A 309 -21.86 19.24 10.06
CA ASN A 309 -21.44 20.59 9.72
C ASN A 309 -19.93 20.75 9.43
N MET A 310 -19.33 19.76 8.82
CA MET A 310 -17.86 19.62 8.66
C MET A 310 -17.18 20.91 8.19
N GLU A 311 -17.61 21.51 7.08
CA GLU A 311 -16.99 22.74 6.53
C GLU A 311 -17.01 23.91 7.50
N LYS A 312 -18.14 24.09 8.22
CA LYS A 312 -18.28 25.17 9.20
C LYS A 312 -17.41 24.91 10.43
N VAL A 313 -17.37 23.68 10.91
CA VAL A 313 -16.50 23.25 12.03
C VAL A 313 -15.05 23.49 11.66
N MET A 314 -14.62 23.07 10.46
CA MET A 314 -13.25 23.31 9.98
C MET A 314 -12.89 24.80 9.98
N LYS A 315 -13.81 25.66 9.51
CA LYS A 315 -13.60 27.11 9.51
C LYS A 315 -13.43 27.66 10.92
N CYS A 316 -14.37 27.36 11.83
CA CYS A 316 -14.29 27.80 13.23
C CYS A 316 -13.04 27.25 13.91
N PHE A 317 -12.68 25.99 13.65
CA PHE A 317 -11.47 25.39 14.18
C PHE A 317 -10.20 26.11 13.70
N ASN A 318 -10.09 26.40 12.40
CA ASN A 318 -8.96 27.13 11.83
C ASN A 318 -8.83 28.54 12.40
N ASP A 319 -9.95 29.25 12.57
CA ASP A 319 -9.97 30.55 13.24
C ASP A 319 -9.49 30.45 14.69
N GLY A 320 -9.93 29.39 15.41
CA GLY A 320 -9.46 29.11 16.76
C GLY A 320 -7.96 28.80 16.82
N LEU A 321 -7.46 27.98 15.90
CA LEU A 321 -6.05 27.60 15.83
C LEU A 321 -5.14 28.81 15.53
N ASN A 322 -5.57 29.69 14.62
CA ASN A 322 -4.85 30.94 14.33
C ASN A 322 -4.78 31.85 15.56
N ASN A 323 -5.90 32.04 16.25
CA ASN A 323 -5.91 32.82 17.49
C ASN A 323 -5.08 32.18 18.60
N TYR A 324 -5.09 30.84 18.71
CA TYR A 324 -4.26 30.06 19.64
C TYR A 324 -2.76 30.32 19.41
N ARG A 325 -2.33 30.31 18.16
CA ARG A 325 -0.93 30.57 17.77
C ARG A 325 -0.49 32.01 18.04
N GLU A 326 -1.42 32.95 17.99
CA GLU A 326 -1.17 34.35 18.29
C GLU A 326 -1.35 34.69 19.77
N ALA A 327 -1.44 33.68 20.64
CA ALA A 327 -1.66 33.81 22.08
C ALA A 327 -2.95 34.61 22.46
N ARG A 328 -3.93 34.63 21.56
CA ARG A 328 -5.25 35.24 21.80
C ARG A 328 -6.21 34.19 22.37
N TRP A 329 -5.92 33.70 23.57
CA TRP A 329 -6.57 32.55 24.18
C TRP A 329 -8.08 32.65 24.32
N ASP A 330 -8.62 33.86 24.60
CA ASP A 330 -10.07 34.08 24.72
C ASP A 330 -10.76 33.95 23.36
N MET A 331 -10.23 34.60 22.33
CA MET A 331 -10.76 34.50 20.98
C MET A 331 -10.66 33.07 20.42
N ALA A 332 -9.55 32.38 20.72
CA ALA A 332 -9.38 30.99 20.36
C ALA A 332 -10.45 30.09 21.02
N THR A 333 -10.67 30.29 22.33
CA THR A 333 -11.68 29.55 23.11
C THR A 333 -13.08 29.76 22.53
N ASP A 334 -13.45 31.02 22.17
CA ASP A 334 -14.76 31.32 21.60
C ASP A 334 -14.96 30.63 20.24
N ALA A 335 -13.94 30.65 19.36
CA ALA A 335 -14.00 29.98 18.07
C ALA A 335 -14.12 28.46 18.21
N PHE A 336 -13.38 27.83 19.14
CA PHE A 336 -13.49 26.39 19.40
C PHE A 336 -14.86 26.03 20.02
N LYS A 337 -15.44 26.87 20.86
CA LYS A 337 -16.80 26.67 21.37
C LYS A 337 -17.86 26.77 20.27
N GLU A 338 -17.67 27.65 19.28
CA GLU A 338 -18.55 27.71 18.12
C GLU A 338 -18.44 26.43 17.28
N ALA A 339 -17.23 25.88 17.09
CA ALA A 339 -17.04 24.59 16.46
C ALA A 339 -17.79 23.48 17.22
N LEU A 340 -17.72 23.45 18.55
CA LEU A 340 -18.44 22.48 19.39
C LEU A 340 -19.97 22.65 19.35
N ASN A 341 -20.48 23.87 19.21
CA ASN A 341 -21.91 24.13 19.02
C ASN A 341 -22.42 23.52 17.70
N LEU A 342 -21.58 23.53 16.67
CA LEU A 342 -21.88 22.93 15.35
C LEU A 342 -21.72 21.40 15.36
N ASN A 343 -20.71 20.90 16.05
CA ASN A 343 -20.43 19.48 16.24
C ASN A 343 -19.97 19.19 17.68
N PRO A 344 -20.88 18.84 18.58
CA PRO A 344 -20.53 18.50 19.98
C PRO A 344 -19.58 17.30 20.11
N GLY A 345 -19.43 16.51 19.06
CA GLY A 345 -18.51 15.36 18.99
C GLY A 345 -17.07 15.71 18.63
N ASP A 346 -16.75 16.94 18.27
CA ASP A 346 -15.39 17.36 17.90
C ASP A 346 -14.48 17.50 19.14
N LYS A 347 -13.96 16.36 19.59
CA LYS A 347 -13.08 16.28 20.77
C LYS A 347 -11.80 17.10 20.63
N LEU A 348 -11.35 17.33 19.40
CA LEU A 348 -10.16 18.15 19.13
C LEU A 348 -10.38 19.60 19.55
N SER A 349 -11.53 20.20 19.21
CA SER A 349 -11.89 21.55 19.66
C SER A 349 -11.94 21.64 21.20
N ASN A 350 -12.48 20.62 21.87
CA ASN A 350 -12.49 20.59 23.33
C ASN A 350 -11.07 20.54 23.92
N MET A 351 -10.19 19.73 23.37
CA MET A 351 -8.78 19.65 23.79
C MET A 351 -8.10 21.03 23.68
N TYR A 352 -8.37 21.79 22.62
CA TYR A 352 -7.80 23.12 22.45
C TYR A 352 -8.37 24.16 23.45
N ILE A 353 -9.64 24.04 23.82
CA ILE A 353 -10.20 24.86 24.91
C ILE A 353 -9.45 24.58 26.21
N GLU A 354 -9.22 23.33 26.56
CA GLU A 354 -8.45 22.96 27.75
C GLU A 354 -7.01 23.49 27.71
N ARG A 355 -6.37 23.46 26.54
CA ARG A 355 -5.04 24.03 26.33
C ARG A 355 -5.06 25.56 26.50
N CYS A 356 -6.04 26.26 25.96
CA CYS A 356 -6.20 27.71 26.15
C CYS A 356 -6.36 28.06 27.62
N ASP A 357 -7.21 27.33 28.35
CA ASP A 357 -7.42 27.57 29.79
C ASP A 357 -6.17 27.29 30.60
N TYR A 358 -5.42 26.26 30.26
CA TYR A 358 -4.13 25.98 30.89
C TYR A 358 -3.12 27.11 30.65
N LEU A 359 -2.99 27.57 29.40
CA LEU A 359 -2.04 28.65 29.04
C LEU A 359 -2.39 30.02 29.63
N LYS A 360 -3.68 30.31 29.84
CA LYS A 360 -4.11 31.49 30.58
C LYS A 360 -3.64 31.47 32.03
N GLN A 361 -3.68 30.31 32.67
CA GLN A 361 -3.25 30.11 34.05
C GLN A 361 -1.72 29.96 34.19
N ASN A 362 -1.08 29.46 33.15
CA ASN A 362 0.36 29.18 33.10
C ASN A 362 0.95 29.78 31.80
N PRO A 363 1.02 31.10 31.70
CA PRO A 363 1.61 31.74 30.53
C PRO A 363 3.07 31.30 30.35
N PRO A 364 3.53 31.14 29.11
CA PRO A 364 4.92 30.77 28.82
C PRO A 364 5.87 31.76 29.53
N GLU A 365 6.80 31.23 30.31
CA GLU A 365 7.80 32.03 31.04
C GLU A 365 8.91 32.48 30.09
N GLY A 366 9.20 33.79 30.02
CA GLY A 366 10.32 34.42 29.32
C GLY A 366 9.90 35.43 28.28
N GLU A 367 10.79 36.37 27.96
CA GLU A 367 10.63 37.32 26.83
C GLU A 367 10.74 36.64 25.44
N GLY A 368 10.65 35.30 25.37
CA GLY A 368 10.54 34.50 24.17
C GLY A 368 9.07 34.38 23.76
N GLU A 369 8.76 34.85 22.57
CA GLU A 369 7.44 34.76 21.96
C GLU A 369 6.90 33.33 22.00
N TRP A 370 5.64 33.16 22.37
CA TRP A 370 4.92 31.91 22.16
C TRP A 370 5.02 31.49 20.69
N ASP A 371 5.62 30.35 20.43
CA ASP A 371 5.87 29.84 19.09
C ASP A 371 4.68 29.04 18.51
N GLY A 372 3.58 28.94 19.27
CA GLY A 372 2.38 28.22 18.86
C GLY A 372 2.51 26.70 19.00
N VAL A 373 3.61 26.20 19.58
CA VAL A 373 3.89 24.76 19.69
C VAL A 373 3.57 24.26 21.08
N TRP A 374 2.73 23.23 21.17
CA TRP A 374 2.46 22.54 22.42
C TRP A 374 3.48 21.43 22.67
N VAL A 375 4.25 21.56 23.75
CA VAL A 375 5.20 20.51 24.15
C VAL A 375 4.47 19.45 24.96
N MET A 376 4.31 18.27 24.41
CA MET A 376 3.70 17.15 25.10
C MET A 376 4.60 16.65 26.25
N LYS A 377 4.11 16.70 27.49
CA LYS A 377 4.83 16.30 28.71
C LYS A 377 4.67 14.80 29.07
N SER A 378 3.84 14.04 28.35
CA SER A 378 3.61 12.61 28.63
C SER A 378 4.22 11.69 27.59
N LYS A 379 4.66 10.53 28.09
CA LYS A 379 5.18 9.41 27.29
C LYS A 379 4.04 8.65 26.64
#